data_722c26f191ebc8b25db9d425e3fefd8e
#
_entry.id   722c26f191ebc8b25db9d425e3fefd8e
#
_cell.length_a   1.000
_cell.length_b   1.000
_cell.length_c   1.000
_cell.angle_alpha   90.00
_cell.angle_beta   90.00
_cell.angle_gamma   90.00
#
_symmetry.space_group_name_H-M   'P 1'
#
loop_
_entity.id
_entity.type
_entity.pdbx_description
1 polymer ?
#
loop_
_entity_poly.entity_id
_entity_poly.type
_entity_poly.pdbx_seq_one_letter_code
_entity_poly.pdbx_strand_id
1 'polypeptide(L)'
;MIATPSAPTTAFRLGEKIDDPMQMYLNDVTTIPANLAGVPGISIPSGLAEEDGLPVGIQFLAPARQDARLYRVGAALEALLVDAWGGPLLDRAPVRGGVA
;
A
#
# COMPACT_ATOMS: atom_id res chain seq x y z
N MET A 1 6.61 16.42 -0.47
CA MET A 1 6.01 15.08 -0.57
C MET A 1 6.45 14.23 0.61
N ILE A 2 5.56 13.44 1.16
CA ILE A 2 5.84 12.60 2.33
C ILE A 2 5.66 11.14 1.92
N ALA A 3 6.61 10.27 2.31
CA ALA A 3 6.54 8.85 2.05
C ALA A 3 6.38 8.09 3.37
N THR A 4 5.43 7.16 3.43
CA THR A 4 5.18 6.33 4.62
C THR A 4 4.78 4.92 4.18
N PRO A 5 4.85 3.93 5.07
CA PRO A 5 4.18 2.66 4.79
C PRO A 5 2.68 2.90 4.59
N SER A 6 2.04 2.13 3.71
CA SER A 6 0.59 2.28 3.49
C SER A 6 -0.23 1.76 4.67
N ALA A 7 0.26 0.74 5.34
CA ALA A 7 -0.38 0.17 6.52
C ALA A 7 0.69 -0.38 7.45
N PRO A 8 0.40 -0.51 8.75
CA PRO A 8 1.39 -1.00 9.72
C PRO A 8 1.70 -2.50 9.56
N THR A 9 0.82 -3.26 8.96
CA THR A 9 0.99 -4.69 8.78
C THR A 9 0.50 -5.13 7.41
N THR A 10 0.79 -6.39 7.05
CA THR A 10 0.20 -7.01 5.88
C THR A 10 -1.28 -7.31 6.13
N ALA A 11 -1.95 -7.83 5.11
CA ALA A 11 -3.37 -8.18 5.24
C ALA A 11 -3.57 -9.24 6.33
N PHE A 12 -4.67 -9.14 7.04
CA PHE A 12 -5.07 -10.12 8.04
C PHE A 12 -6.13 -11.05 7.46
N ARG A 13 -6.37 -12.17 8.14
CA ARG A 13 -7.37 -13.14 7.69
C ARG A 13 -8.77 -12.56 7.80
N LEU A 14 -9.65 -13.01 6.93
CA LEU A 14 -11.04 -12.58 6.96
C LEU A 14 -11.65 -12.84 8.33
N GLY A 15 -12.26 -11.82 8.92
CA GLY A 15 -12.92 -11.91 10.22
C GLY A 15 -11.98 -11.88 11.42
N GLU A 16 -10.67 -11.90 11.20
CA GLU A 16 -9.72 -12.01 12.31
C GLU A 16 -9.77 -10.85 13.29
N LYS A 17 -10.03 -9.64 12.80
CA LYS A 17 -10.03 -8.43 13.64
C LYS A 17 -11.41 -7.82 13.80
N ILE A 18 -12.45 -8.54 13.44
CA ILE A 18 -13.80 -7.98 13.38
C ILE A 18 -14.35 -7.60 14.75
N ASP A 19 -13.92 -8.31 15.80
CA ASP A 19 -14.42 -8.10 17.16
C ASP A 19 -13.60 -7.09 17.97
N ASP A 20 -12.56 -6.51 17.37
CA ASP A 20 -11.70 -5.55 18.06
C ASP A 20 -11.62 -4.25 17.25
N PRO A 21 -12.46 -3.25 17.58
CA PRO A 21 -12.45 -1.97 16.87
C PRO A 21 -11.10 -1.27 16.92
N MET A 22 -10.35 -1.40 18.01
CA MET A 22 -9.04 -0.77 18.11
C MET A 22 -8.04 -1.39 17.13
N GLN A 23 -8.08 -2.71 16.96
CA GLN A 23 -7.22 -3.38 15.98
C GLN A 23 -7.55 -2.96 14.56
N MET A 24 -8.84 -2.83 14.25
CA MET A 24 -9.28 -2.36 12.95
C MET A 24 -8.82 -0.92 12.70
N TYR A 25 -8.96 -0.07 13.72
CA TYR A 25 -8.51 1.32 13.63
C TYR A 25 -7.01 1.42 13.37
N LEU A 26 -6.21 0.60 14.05
CA LEU A 26 -4.75 0.64 13.90
C LEU A 26 -4.30 0.27 12.49
N ASN A 27 -5.08 -0.50 11.74
CA ASN A 27 -4.74 -0.81 10.35
C ASN A 27 -4.78 0.42 9.45
N ASP A 28 -5.54 1.45 9.85
CA ASP A 28 -5.70 2.67 9.06
C ASP A 28 -4.86 3.83 9.57
N VAL A 29 -4.01 3.60 10.58
CA VAL A 29 -3.30 4.68 11.25
C VAL A 29 -2.42 5.51 10.31
N THR A 30 -1.92 4.91 9.24
CA THR A 30 -1.05 5.61 8.29
C THR A 30 -1.83 6.34 7.20
N THR A 31 -3.11 6.00 6.99
CA THR A 31 -3.92 6.61 5.93
C THR A 31 -4.89 7.68 6.45
N ILE A 32 -5.24 7.64 7.73
CA ILE A 32 -6.15 8.62 8.33
C ILE A 32 -5.64 10.05 8.20
N PRO A 33 -4.35 10.37 8.46
CA PRO A 33 -3.88 11.75 8.35
C PRO A 33 -4.14 12.40 6.99
N ALA A 34 -4.01 11.67 5.90
CA ALA A 34 -4.28 12.22 4.57
C ALA A 34 -5.76 12.60 4.43
N ASN A 35 -6.65 11.74 4.93
CA ASN A 35 -8.07 12.01 4.90
C ASN A 35 -8.45 13.24 5.73
N LEU A 36 -7.88 13.37 6.92
CA LEU A 36 -8.17 14.50 7.79
C LEU A 36 -7.59 15.81 7.27
N ALA A 37 -6.40 15.75 6.67
CA ALA A 37 -5.75 16.94 6.12
C ALA A 37 -6.32 17.35 4.75
N GLY A 38 -7.02 16.46 4.08
CA GLY A 38 -7.57 16.75 2.76
C GLY A 38 -6.50 16.83 1.68
N VAL A 39 -5.41 16.11 1.81
CA VAL A 39 -4.33 16.08 0.80
C VAL A 39 -4.39 14.80 -0.01
N PRO A 40 -3.93 14.83 -1.27
CA PRO A 40 -3.93 13.62 -2.09
C PRO A 40 -2.87 12.62 -1.65
N GLY A 41 -3.18 11.34 -1.79
CA GLY A 41 -2.27 10.26 -1.47
C GLY A 41 -2.38 9.13 -2.50
N ILE A 42 -1.30 8.38 -2.67
CA ILE A 42 -1.27 7.20 -3.53
C ILE A 42 -0.50 6.10 -2.80
N SER A 43 -0.95 4.86 -2.96
CA SER A 43 -0.26 3.68 -2.42
C SER A 43 0.23 2.83 -3.57
N ILE A 44 1.51 2.49 -3.54
CA ILE A 44 2.17 1.72 -4.58
C ILE A 44 2.68 0.41 -3.96
N PRO A 45 2.43 -0.74 -4.60
CA PRO A 45 3.03 -1.99 -4.13
C PRO A 45 4.55 -1.87 -4.11
N SER A 46 5.16 -2.20 -2.98
CA SER A 46 6.62 -2.02 -2.81
C SER A 46 7.37 -3.33 -2.61
N GLY A 47 6.68 -4.45 -2.48
CA GLY A 47 7.31 -5.75 -2.31
C GLY A 47 6.44 -6.71 -1.55
N LEU A 48 7.05 -7.79 -1.11
CA LEU A 48 6.40 -8.83 -0.31
C LEU A 48 7.08 -8.90 1.06
N ALA A 49 6.28 -9.07 2.10
CA ALA A 49 6.82 -9.23 3.45
C ALA A 49 7.53 -10.57 3.60
N GLU A 50 8.62 -10.59 4.35
CA GLU A 50 9.38 -11.83 4.57
C GLU A 50 8.60 -12.83 5.41
N GLU A 51 7.80 -12.35 6.36
CA GLU A 51 7.12 -13.20 7.32
C GLU A 51 6.05 -14.09 6.70
N ASP A 52 5.29 -13.53 5.76
CA ASP A 52 4.12 -14.25 5.22
C ASP A 52 4.01 -14.19 3.69
N GLY A 53 4.93 -13.48 3.03
CA GLY A 53 4.91 -13.37 1.58
C GLY A 53 3.79 -12.50 1.03
N LEU A 54 3.05 -11.80 1.88
CA LEU A 54 1.95 -10.95 1.45
C LEU A 54 2.43 -9.59 0.98
N PRO A 55 1.70 -8.95 0.06
CA PRO A 55 2.11 -7.64 -0.47
C PRO A 55 2.15 -6.56 0.60
N VAL A 56 3.12 -5.66 0.47
CA VAL A 56 3.20 -4.44 1.25
C VAL A 56 3.23 -3.25 0.31
N GLY A 57 2.86 -2.08 0.79
CA GLY A 57 2.80 -0.88 -0.01
C GLY A 57 3.53 0.29 0.64
N ILE A 58 3.90 1.24 -0.22
CA ILE A 58 4.42 2.54 0.22
C ILE A 58 3.42 3.62 -0.20
N GLN A 59 3.16 4.55 0.71
CA GLN A 59 2.25 5.65 0.48
C GLN A 59 3.02 6.94 0.27
N PHE A 60 2.61 7.72 -0.73
CA PHE A 60 3.12 9.08 -0.92
C PHE A 60 1.98 10.06 -0.75
N LEU A 61 2.25 11.14 -0.03
CA LEU A 61 1.32 12.26 0.15
C LEU A 61 1.92 13.49 -0.52
N ALA A 62 1.10 14.24 -1.23
CA ALA A 62 1.51 15.46 -1.90
C ALA A 62 0.70 16.65 -1.38
N PRO A 63 1.14 17.89 -1.64
CA PRO A 63 0.36 19.06 -1.30
C PRO A 63 -1.00 19.05 -1.98
N ALA A 64 -1.97 19.77 -1.41
CA ALA A 64 -3.33 19.81 -1.94
C ALA A 64 -3.33 20.12 -3.45
N ARG A 65 -4.19 19.42 -4.18
CA ARG A 65 -4.37 19.54 -5.64
C ARG A 65 -3.17 19.14 -6.48
N GLN A 66 -2.18 18.46 -5.88
CA GLN A 66 -0.99 17.99 -6.59
C GLN A 66 -1.11 16.52 -6.97
N ASP A 67 -2.31 16.07 -7.33
CA ASP A 67 -2.57 14.68 -7.70
C ASP A 67 -1.70 14.21 -8.86
N ALA A 68 -1.51 15.07 -9.87
CA ALA A 68 -0.69 14.72 -11.03
C ALA A 68 0.74 14.39 -10.64
N ARG A 69 1.28 15.05 -9.61
CA ARG A 69 2.62 14.77 -9.10
C ARG A 69 2.70 13.35 -8.54
N LEU A 70 1.64 12.92 -7.84
CA LEU A 70 1.60 11.56 -7.29
C LEU A 70 1.62 10.51 -8.40
N TYR A 71 0.88 10.72 -9.47
CA TYR A 71 0.90 9.80 -10.60
C TYR A 71 2.27 9.73 -11.25
N ARG A 72 2.96 10.85 -11.39
CA ARG A 72 4.30 10.85 -11.95
C ARG A 72 5.29 10.10 -11.08
N VAL A 73 5.26 10.36 -9.77
CA VAL A 73 6.14 9.66 -8.82
C VAL A 73 5.80 8.19 -8.76
N GLY A 74 4.50 7.87 -8.69
CA GLY A 74 4.06 6.48 -8.63
C GLY A 74 4.45 5.69 -9.86
N ALA A 75 4.28 6.26 -11.04
CA ALA A 75 4.66 5.60 -12.28
C ALA A 75 6.17 5.37 -12.36
N ALA A 76 6.97 6.34 -11.91
CA ALA A 76 8.42 6.22 -11.91
C ALA A 76 8.88 5.11 -10.95
N LEU A 77 8.31 5.08 -9.75
CA LEU A 77 8.63 4.03 -8.78
C LEU A 77 8.20 2.66 -9.27
N GLU A 78 6.98 2.57 -9.80
CA GLU A 78 6.45 1.31 -10.32
C GLU A 78 7.34 0.74 -11.42
N ALA A 79 7.81 1.60 -12.34
CA ALA A 79 8.72 1.17 -13.40
C ALA A 79 10.01 0.62 -12.85
N LEU A 80 10.59 1.29 -11.84
CA LEU A 80 11.83 0.83 -11.20
C LEU A 80 11.64 -0.51 -10.50
N LEU A 81 10.50 -0.69 -9.82
CA LEU A 81 10.22 -1.91 -9.08
C LEU A 81 9.92 -3.08 -10.01
N VAL A 82 9.17 -2.84 -11.08
CA VAL A 82 8.89 -3.87 -12.09
C VAL A 82 10.19 -4.34 -12.71
N ASP A 83 11.10 -3.43 -13.01
CA ASP A 83 12.42 -3.79 -13.55
C ASP A 83 13.21 -4.63 -12.54
N ALA A 84 13.19 -4.23 -11.27
CA ALA A 84 13.90 -4.96 -10.22
C ALA A 84 13.34 -6.37 -9.99
N TRP A 85 12.03 -6.54 -10.12
CA TRP A 85 11.35 -7.83 -9.90
C TRP A 85 11.33 -8.72 -11.14
N GLY A 86 11.58 -8.15 -12.31
CA GLY A 86 11.46 -8.87 -13.58
C GLY A 86 10.03 -8.99 -14.07
N GLY A 87 9.09 -8.21 -13.51
CA GLY A 87 7.70 -8.22 -13.88
C GLY A 87 6.81 -7.63 -12.81
N PRO A 88 5.48 -7.61 -13.01
CA PRO A 88 4.54 -7.11 -12.01
C PRO A 88 4.62 -7.91 -10.70
N LEU A 89 4.35 -7.24 -9.58
CA LEU A 89 4.38 -7.90 -8.27
C LEU A 89 3.38 -9.04 -8.17
N LEU A 90 2.26 -8.94 -8.85
CA LEU A 90 1.24 -10.00 -8.85
C LEU A 90 1.79 -11.36 -9.30
N ASP A 91 2.82 -11.37 -10.14
CA ASP A 91 3.43 -12.62 -10.60
C ASP A 91 4.18 -13.34 -9.48
N ARG A 92 4.51 -12.64 -8.40
CA ARG A 92 5.26 -13.17 -7.27
C ARG A 92 4.44 -13.33 -6.01
N ALA A 93 3.29 -12.63 -5.93
CA ALA A 93 2.45 -12.70 -4.75
C ALA A 93 1.82 -14.08 -4.62
N PRO A 94 1.55 -14.54 -3.38
CA PRO A 94 0.93 -15.85 -3.17
C PRO A 94 -0.57 -15.84 -3.50
N VAL A 95 -0.94 -15.09 -4.51
CA VAL A 95 -2.32 -15.01 -4.99
C VAL A 95 -2.52 -16.08 -6.04
N ARG A 96 -3.55 -16.87 -5.89
CA ARG A 96 -3.86 -17.91 -6.86
C ARG A 96 -5.04 -17.47 -7.70
N GLY A 97 -4.86 -17.49 -9.00
CA GLY A 97 -5.93 -17.08 -9.91
C GLY A 97 -7.21 -17.86 -9.74
N GLY A 98 -7.10 -19.11 -9.37
CA GLY A 98 -8.27 -19.95 -9.15
C GLY A 98 -8.96 -19.76 -7.81
N VAL A 99 -8.40 -18.94 -6.96
CA VAL A 99 -8.94 -18.72 -5.61
C VAL A 99 -10.10 -17.75 -5.62
N ALA A 100 -10.28 -17.09 -6.68
CA ALA A 100 -11.33 -16.10 -6.78
C ALA A 100 -12.69 -16.70 -6.40
#